data_dca93b04b818a7659e7a355978735aad
#
_entry.id   dca93b04b818a7659e7a355978735aad
#
_cell.length_a   1.000
_cell.length_b   1.000
_cell.length_c   1.000
_cell.angle_alpha   90.00
_cell.angle_beta   90.00
_cell.angle_gamma   90.00
#
_symmetry.space_group_name_H-M   'P 1'
#
loop_
_entity.id
_entity.type
_entity.pdbx_description
1 polymer ?
#
loop_
_entity_poly.entity_id
_entity_poly.type
_entity_poly.pdbx_seq_one_letter_code
_entity_poly.pdbx_strand_id
1 'polypeptide(L)'
;MPASSIDTFFACSLMVILIVSAMAGTTKVVQPYLDDLAHTNDIERHKGLAEYLLVCTGNPANWGAKKIVPSAFGLSSEIRRAYELDIDKVPRLNSHNIHSITYPDILDALGTTAVSVNIKIHTLFEVAICLTSKHNGGMNTTYAFQITTTKSGFPIPTWLRTYTAIDTYVEETVSDAPDGRSELNATLSNSLNGTAILIVFAQAKACPQVMAVNAYLFGHNADSPEPNHTFLRLSPLSYLLNVSSRDQTVELHSAHVFTYTYHFTLPQASVGNQTVEYTIPRLSEASPLVLLVNGKNGSTSFAEWTTYPQLPLEIDPDFNDSTARSNTVAAVYVVSVGSVLYQAIITCRSVQNIDV
;
A
#
# COMPACT_ATOMS: atom_id res chain seq x y z
N MET A 1 59.35 -3.55 63.51
CA MET A 1 58.03 -3.01 63.14
C MET A 1 57.71 -3.17 61.63
N PRO A 2 57.50 -4.36 61.09
CA PRO A 2 56.94 -4.53 59.75
C PRO A 2 55.53 -5.13 59.74
N ALA A 3 54.98 -5.61 60.88
CA ALA A 3 53.69 -6.30 60.88
C ALA A 3 52.48 -5.38 60.56
N SER A 4 52.47 -4.13 61.00
CA SER A 4 51.36 -3.20 60.77
C SER A 4 51.19 -2.77 59.32
N SER A 5 52.22 -2.85 58.49
CA SER A 5 52.17 -2.51 57.04
C SER A 5 51.48 -3.60 56.23
N ILE A 6 51.66 -4.85 56.61
CA ILE A 6 51.04 -6.00 55.90
C ILE A 6 49.52 -6.08 56.17
N ASP A 7 49.16 -5.89 57.48
CA ASP A 7 47.73 -5.88 57.87
C ASP A 7 46.94 -4.75 57.19
N THR A 8 47.54 -3.56 57.09
CA THR A 8 46.93 -2.42 56.41
C THR A 8 46.76 -2.71 54.90
N PHE A 9 47.75 -3.36 54.25
CA PHE A 9 47.67 -3.75 52.83
C PHE A 9 46.55 -4.78 52.61
N PHE A 10 46.46 -5.80 53.45
CA PHE A 10 45.36 -6.79 53.35
C PHE A 10 44.00 -6.16 53.61
N ALA A 11 43.88 -5.27 54.61
CA ALA A 11 42.61 -4.56 54.83
C ALA A 11 42.17 -3.69 53.66
N CYS A 12 43.10 -2.94 53.06
CA CYS A 12 42.82 -2.16 51.85
C CYS A 12 42.43 -3.04 50.65
N SER A 13 43.13 -4.16 50.43
CA SER A 13 42.84 -5.09 49.37
C SER A 13 41.46 -5.73 49.50
N LEU A 14 41.10 -6.12 50.75
CA LEU A 14 39.80 -6.71 51.06
C LEU A 14 38.65 -5.70 50.89
N MET A 15 38.91 -4.44 51.26
CA MET A 15 37.96 -3.34 51.08
C MET A 15 37.71 -3.05 49.57
N VAL A 16 38.75 -3.07 48.75
CA VAL A 16 38.62 -2.89 47.28
C VAL A 16 37.83 -4.05 46.68
N ILE A 17 38.14 -5.29 47.07
CA ILE A 17 37.39 -6.48 46.59
C ILE A 17 35.91 -6.38 46.99
N LEU A 18 35.58 -5.98 48.20
CA LEU A 18 34.21 -5.79 48.67
C LEU A 18 33.48 -4.70 47.90
N ILE A 19 34.14 -3.56 47.65
CA ILE A 19 33.56 -2.46 46.85
C ILE A 19 33.29 -2.94 45.43
N VAL A 20 34.26 -3.57 44.75
CA VAL A 20 34.10 -4.08 43.40
C VAL A 20 33.00 -5.15 43.33
N SER A 21 32.93 -6.05 44.30
CA SER A 21 31.87 -7.07 44.39
C SER A 21 30.49 -6.45 44.63
N ALA A 22 30.39 -5.44 45.46
CA ALA A 22 29.15 -4.70 45.70
C ALA A 22 28.71 -3.94 44.46
N MET A 23 29.63 -3.27 43.76
CA MET A 23 29.34 -2.60 42.50
C MET A 23 28.88 -3.59 41.40
N ALA A 24 29.57 -4.72 41.28
CA ALA A 24 29.16 -5.77 40.32
C ALA A 24 27.78 -6.38 40.66
N GLY A 25 27.49 -6.53 41.96
CA GLY A 25 26.20 -7.00 42.45
C GLY A 25 25.08 -6.00 42.17
N THR A 26 25.28 -4.72 42.45
CA THR A 26 24.30 -3.66 42.15
C THR A 26 24.04 -3.51 40.68
N THR A 27 25.09 -3.56 39.83
CA THR A 27 24.94 -3.51 38.38
C THR A 27 24.05 -4.64 37.88
N LYS A 28 24.28 -5.88 38.31
CA LYS A 28 23.46 -7.03 37.92
C LYS A 28 21.98 -6.93 38.33
N VAL A 29 21.69 -6.26 39.43
CA VAL A 29 20.31 -6.08 39.91
C VAL A 29 19.61 -4.91 39.20
N VAL A 30 20.34 -3.84 38.92
CA VAL A 30 19.77 -2.61 38.32
C VAL A 30 19.69 -2.69 36.80
N GLN A 31 20.62 -3.38 36.13
CA GLN A 31 20.67 -3.51 34.68
C GLN A 31 19.33 -3.94 34.07
N PRO A 32 18.66 -5.00 34.55
CA PRO A 32 17.37 -5.41 34.00
C PRO A 32 16.29 -4.33 34.07
N TYR A 33 16.29 -3.52 35.15
CA TYR A 33 15.33 -2.42 35.27
C TYR A 33 15.64 -1.26 34.32
N LEU A 34 16.92 -0.97 34.09
CA LEU A 34 17.34 0.05 33.12
C LEU A 34 17.03 -0.40 31.69
N ASP A 35 17.26 -1.67 31.37
CA ASP A 35 16.96 -2.25 30.06
C ASP A 35 15.44 -2.25 29.83
N ASP A 36 14.61 -2.57 30.82
CA ASP A 36 13.14 -2.54 30.71
C ASP A 36 12.61 -1.11 30.53
N LEU A 37 13.14 -0.14 31.27
CA LEU A 37 12.81 1.29 31.09
C LEU A 37 13.23 1.81 29.73
N ALA A 38 14.41 1.46 29.24
CA ALA A 38 14.87 1.84 27.91
C ALA A 38 13.97 1.24 26.82
N HIS A 39 13.60 -0.03 26.97
CA HIS A 39 12.70 -0.72 26.04
C HIS A 39 11.30 -0.09 26.04
N THR A 40 10.74 0.25 27.18
CA THR A 40 9.43 0.90 27.30
C THR A 40 9.45 2.28 26.64
N ASN A 41 10.49 3.08 26.85
CA ASN A 41 10.65 4.38 26.20
C ASN A 41 10.76 4.26 24.68
N ASP A 42 11.45 3.25 24.17
CA ASP A 42 11.55 3.00 22.72
C ASP A 42 10.20 2.64 22.12
N ILE A 43 9.41 1.80 22.80
CA ILE A 43 8.05 1.44 22.34
C ILE A 43 7.15 2.68 22.25
N GLU A 44 7.14 3.53 23.28
CA GLU A 44 6.34 4.75 23.27
C GLU A 44 6.81 5.74 22.19
N ARG A 45 8.12 5.88 22.00
CA ARG A 45 8.69 6.71 20.93
C ARG A 45 8.29 6.20 19.53
N HIS A 46 8.35 4.89 19.29
CA HIS A 46 7.97 4.29 18.02
C HIS A 46 6.46 4.44 17.74
N LYS A 47 5.61 4.27 18.76
CA LYS A 47 4.17 4.54 18.64
C LYS A 47 3.90 6.01 18.35
N GLY A 48 4.57 6.92 19.04
CA GLY A 48 4.46 8.35 18.80
C GLY A 48 4.90 8.74 17.39
N LEU A 49 5.96 8.12 16.85
CA LEU A 49 6.39 8.32 15.47
C LEU A 49 5.34 7.79 14.47
N ALA A 50 4.80 6.59 14.72
CA ALA A 50 3.77 6.01 13.86
C ALA A 50 2.50 6.89 13.81
N GLU A 51 2.08 7.42 14.94
CA GLU A 51 0.96 8.35 15.03
C GLU A 51 1.27 9.68 14.32
N TYR A 52 2.46 10.23 14.55
CA TYR A 52 2.93 11.46 13.89
C TYR A 52 2.82 11.35 12.36
N LEU A 53 3.25 10.24 11.77
CA LEU A 53 3.18 9.99 10.33
C LEU A 53 1.76 10.09 9.77
N LEU A 54 0.76 9.67 10.55
CA LEU A 54 -0.64 9.64 10.12
C LEU A 54 -1.40 10.93 10.41
N VAL A 55 -1.02 11.71 11.44
CA VAL A 55 -1.75 12.91 11.84
C VAL A 55 -1.07 14.22 11.41
N CYS A 56 0.23 14.17 11.08
CA CYS A 56 0.96 15.33 10.59
C CYS A 56 0.78 15.49 9.08
N THR A 57 0.64 16.74 8.62
CA THR A 57 0.55 17.04 7.19
C THR A 57 1.91 17.04 6.47
N GLY A 58 3.01 17.12 7.22
CA GLY A 58 4.32 17.39 6.64
C GLY A 58 4.49 18.84 6.21
N ASN A 59 5.65 19.16 5.62
CA ASN A 59 5.96 20.52 5.17
C ASN A 59 6.58 20.52 3.76
N PRO A 60 5.99 21.26 2.81
CA PRO A 60 4.72 21.97 2.89
C PRO A 60 3.53 21.02 3.01
N ALA A 61 2.41 21.49 3.56
CA ALA A 61 1.24 20.64 3.82
C ALA A 61 0.70 19.92 2.57
N ASN A 62 0.85 20.50 1.39
CA ASN A 62 0.40 19.97 0.08
C ASN A 62 1.54 19.40 -0.77
N TRP A 63 2.57 18.83 -0.14
CA TRP A 63 3.73 18.30 -0.85
C TRP A 63 3.37 17.18 -1.86
N GLY A 64 2.30 16.43 -1.60
CA GLY A 64 1.78 15.41 -2.52
C GLY A 64 1.42 16.00 -3.87
N ALA A 65 0.49 16.95 -3.90
CA ALA A 65 0.02 17.60 -5.11
C ALA A 65 1.10 18.43 -5.83
N LYS A 66 2.02 19.06 -5.07
CA LYS A 66 3.12 19.87 -5.64
C LYS A 66 4.24 19.06 -6.27
N LYS A 67 4.25 17.74 -6.16
CA LYS A 67 5.28 16.84 -6.71
C LYS A 67 6.70 17.14 -6.18
N ILE A 68 6.83 17.70 -4.97
CA ILE A 68 8.12 18.02 -4.35
C ILE A 68 8.45 17.04 -3.22
N VAL A 69 9.73 16.89 -2.89
CA VAL A 69 10.15 16.18 -1.68
C VAL A 69 9.84 17.07 -0.48
N PRO A 70 9.14 16.55 0.55
CA PRO A 70 8.82 17.35 1.75
C PRO A 70 10.06 17.57 2.62
N SER A 71 10.15 18.72 3.29
CA SER A 71 11.16 18.98 4.31
C SER A 71 10.80 18.42 5.69
N ALA A 72 9.51 18.09 5.90
CA ALA A 72 9.02 17.31 7.02
C ALA A 72 7.97 16.33 6.50
N PHE A 73 8.08 15.06 6.88
CA PHE A 73 7.20 14.00 6.37
C PHE A 73 5.92 13.89 7.21
N GLY A 74 4.81 13.63 6.53
CA GLY A 74 3.50 13.37 7.15
C GLY A 74 2.45 13.16 6.08
N LEU A 75 1.50 12.25 6.33
CA LEU A 75 0.53 11.76 5.36
C LEU A 75 -0.86 12.38 5.50
N SER A 76 -1.14 13.07 6.61
CA SER A 76 -2.47 13.66 6.85
C SER A 76 -2.86 14.65 5.76
N SER A 77 -4.17 14.73 5.48
CA SER A 77 -4.73 15.74 4.59
C SER A 77 -4.63 17.14 5.21
N GLU A 78 -4.70 18.20 4.37
CA GLU A 78 -4.71 19.58 4.85
C GLU A 78 -5.93 19.91 5.73
N ILE A 79 -7.05 19.21 5.51
CA ILE A 79 -8.32 19.41 6.24
C ILE A 79 -8.21 18.92 7.69
N ARG A 80 -7.17 18.14 8.03
CA ARG A 80 -6.83 17.68 9.38
C ARG A 80 -7.97 16.96 10.13
N ARG A 81 -8.70 16.10 9.46
CA ARG A 81 -9.50 15.10 10.16
C ARG A 81 -8.57 14.02 10.70
N ALA A 82 -8.88 13.52 11.88
CA ALA A 82 -8.07 12.48 12.49
C ALA A 82 -7.96 11.25 11.57
N TYR A 83 -6.73 10.83 11.27
CA TYR A 83 -6.41 9.70 10.41
C TYR A 83 -6.98 9.77 8.98
N GLU A 84 -7.27 10.97 8.49
CA GLU A 84 -7.57 11.19 7.07
C GLU A 84 -6.26 11.48 6.33
N LEU A 85 -5.86 10.55 5.46
CA LEU A 85 -4.66 10.68 4.65
C LEU A 85 -4.96 11.44 3.37
N ASP A 86 -3.96 12.16 2.89
CA ASP A 86 -4.05 12.93 1.66
C ASP A 86 -3.99 12.01 0.44
N ILE A 87 -4.97 12.17 -0.46
CA ILE A 87 -5.12 11.34 -1.65
C ILE A 87 -3.95 11.47 -2.63
N ASP A 88 -3.24 12.60 -2.61
CA ASP A 88 -2.08 12.85 -3.49
C ASP A 88 -0.74 12.46 -2.84
N LYS A 89 -0.67 12.34 -1.50
CA LYS A 89 0.53 11.88 -0.81
C LYS A 89 0.70 10.36 -0.89
N VAL A 90 -0.41 9.64 -0.75
CA VAL A 90 -0.41 8.16 -0.77
C VAL A 90 0.16 7.59 -2.08
N PRO A 91 -0.24 8.01 -3.28
CA PRO A 91 0.34 7.50 -4.54
C PRO A 91 1.83 7.76 -4.69
N ARG A 92 2.36 8.82 -4.06
CA ARG A 92 3.79 9.14 -4.10
C ARG A 92 4.66 8.22 -3.23
N LEU A 93 4.05 7.39 -2.43
CA LEU A 93 4.74 6.32 -1.71
C LEU A 93 4.87 5.04 -2.55
N ASN A 94 4.13 4.93 -3.66
CA ASN A 94 4.17 3.77 -4.53
C ASN A 94 5.33 3.90 -5.54
N SER A 95 6.25 2.94 -5.53
CA SER A 95 7.42 2.93 -6.43
C SER A 95 7.05 2.84 -7.92
N HIS A 96 5.84 2.37 -8.24
CA HIS A 96 5.33 2.36 -9.63
C HIS A 96 4.88 3.74 -10.10
N ASN A 97 4.71 4.74 -9.22
CA ASN A 97 4.37 6.10 -9.61
C ASN A 97 5.62 6.86 -10.07
N ILE A 98 5.55 7.59 -11.19
CA ILE A 98 6.69 8.39 -11.68
C ILE A 98 7.06 9.55 -10.73
N HIS A 99 6.12 9.95 -9.88
CA HIS A 99 6.30 11.01 -8.88
C HIS A 99 6.62 10.44 -7.50
N SER A 100 6.99 9.15 -7.40
CA SER A 100 7.33 8.54 -6.12
C SER A 100 8.48 9.27 -5.44
N ILE A 101 8.43 9.32 -4.11
CA ILE A 101 9.56 9.73 -3.27
C ILE A 101 10.36 8.48 -2.88
N THR A 102 11.66 8.64 -2.71
CA THR A 102 12.53 7.53 -2.31
C THR A 102 12.49 7.31 -0.80
N TYR A 103 12.86 6.12 -0.36
CA TYR A 103 12.95 5.83 1.07
C TYR A 103 13.96 6.75 1.81
N PRO A 104 15.16 7.04 1.26
CA PRO A 104 16.05 8.06 1.83
C PRO A 104 15.38 9.44 1.98
N ASP A 105 14.60 9.90 0.98
CA ASP A 105 13.89 11.18 1.10
C ASP A 105 12.92 11.18 2.28
N ILE A 106 12.28 10.05 2.56
CA ILE A 106 11.37 9.89 3.70
C ILE A 106 12.14 10.01 5.02
N LEU A 107 13.28 9.32 5.15
CA LEU A 107 14.12 9.37 6.35
C LEU A 107 14.68 10.77 6.60
N ASP A 108 15.15 11.43 5.55
CA ASP A 108 15.66 12.81 5.64
C ASP A 108 14.57 13.77 6.10
N ALA A 109 13.34 13.64 5.55
CA ALA A 109 12.20 14.43 5.94
C ALA A 109 11.66 14.10 7.35
N LEU A 110 11.96 12.92 7.89
CA LEU A 110 11.70 12.55 9.29
C LEU A 110 12.78 13.08 10.25
N GLY A 111 13.92 13.52 9.72
CA GLY A 111 15.05 14.03 10.51
C GLY A 111 15.67 12.97 11.43
N THR A 112 15.58 11.69 11.07
CA THR A 112 16.09 10.59 11.87
C THR A 112 16.78 9.53 11.01
N THR A 113 17.98 9.14 11.43
CA THR A 113 18.70 7.98 10.88
C THR A 113 18.73 6.80 11.87
N ALA A 114 18.18 7.02 13.08
CA ALA A 114 18.21 6.04 14.15
C ALA A 114 17.01 5.07 14.11
N VAL A 115 16.03 5.31 13.25
CA VAL A 115 14.80 4.51 13.15
C VAL A 115 14.51 4.19 11.70
N SER A 116 14.34 2.92 11.37
CA SER A 116 13.74 2.47 10.11
C SER A 116 12.24 2.40 10.26
N VAL A 117 11.52 2.79 9.21
CA VAL A 117 10.05 2.84 9.18
C VAL A 117 9.53 2.04 7.98
N ASN A 118 8.70 1.03 8.21
CA ASN A 118 7.90 0.37 7.18
C ASN A 118 6.48 0.92 7.24
N ILE A 119 5.92 1.30 6.10
CA ILE A 119 4.54 1.79 5.97
C ILE A 119 3.81 0.86 5.00
N LYS A 120 2.77 0.19 5.50
CA LYS A 120 1.89 -0.66 4.72
C LYS A 120 0.46 -0.14 4.83
N ILE A 121 -0.18 0.13 3.70
CA ILE A 121 -1.59 0.54 3.64
C ILE A 121 -2.32 -0.41 2.70
N HIS A 122 -3.38 -1.03 3.19
CA HIS A 122 -4.17 -1.99 2.42
C HIS A 122 -5.66 -1.94 2.80
N THR A 123 -6.49 -2.59 2.02
CA THR A 123 -7.93 -2.71 2.27
C THR A 123 -8.21 -3.47 3.57
N LEU A 124 -9.34 -3.18 4.22
CA LEU A 124 -9.73 -3.82 5.49
C LEU A 124 -10.14 -5.30 5.31
N PHE A 125 -10.42 -5.72 4.09
CA PHE A 125 -10.66 -7.11 3.70
C PHE A 125 -10.17 -7.34 2.27
N GLU A 126 -10.04 -8.57 1.86
CA GLU A 126 -9.52 -9.00 0.56
C GLU A 126 -10.65 -9.46 -0.36
N VAL A 127 -10.49 -9.18 -1.66
CA VAL A 127 -11.33 -9.71 -2.74
C VAL A 127 -10.45 -10.62 -3.59
N ALA A 128 -10.80 -11.89 -3.67
CA ALA A 128 -10.15 -12.84 -4.58
C ALA A 128 -11.11 -13.22 -5.71
N ILE A 129 -10.57 -13.30 -6.92
CA ILE A 129 -11.30 -13.61 -8.15
C ILE A 129 -10.64 -14.85 -8.77
N CYS A 130 -11.44 -15.86 -9.06
CA CYS A 130 -10.96 -17.09 -9.69
C CYS A 130 -11.86 -17.43 -10.89
N LEU A 131 -11.28 -17.60 -12.07
CA LEU A 131 -11.98 -18.14 -13.23
C LEU A 131 -12.17 -19.64 -13.02
N THR A 132 -13.44 -20.08 -12.98
CA THR A 132 -13.81 -21.48 -12.72
C THR A 132 -14.08 -22.28 -14.00
N SER A 133 -14.69 -21.63 -15.00
CA SER A 133 -14.94 -22.27 -16.29
C SER A 133 -15.08 -21.28 -17.45
N LYS A 134 -14.85 -21.77 -18.66
CA LYS A 134 -15.06 -21.05 -19.91
C LYS A 134 -15.92 -21.95 -20.82
N HIS A 135 -17.04 -21.40 -21.29
CA HIS A 135 -17.94 -22.11 -22.20
C HIS A 135 -18.13 -21.30 -23.49
N ASN A 136 -17.78 -21.90 -24.63
CA ASN A 136 -17.98 -21.29 -25.93
C ASN A 136 -19.34 -21.73 -26.51
N GLY A 137 -20.28 -20.80 -26.65
CA GLY A 137 -21.63 -21.00 -27.18
C GLY A 137 -21.77 -20.65 -28.69
N GLY A 138 -20.68 -20.58 -29.43
CA GLY A 138 -20.67 -20.25 -30.86
C GLY A 138 -20.65 -18.75 -31.14
N MET A 139 -21.71 -18.00 -30.81
CA MET A 139 -21.76 -16.54 -30.99
C MET A 139 -21.18 -15.77 -29.78
N ASN A 140 -21.22 -16.37 -28.60
CA ASN A 140 -20.77 -15.78 -27.35
C ASN A 140 -19.93 -16.79 -26.57
N THR A 141 -18.98 -16.30 -25.79
CA THR A 141 -18.23 -17.09 -24.79
C THR A 141 -18.60 -16.59 -23.41
N THR A 142 -19.03 -17.53 -22.54
CA THR A 142 -19.35 -17.25 -21.14
C THR A 142 -18.21 -17.72 -20.25
N TYR A 143 -17.78 -16.85 -19.34
CA TYR A 143 -16.76 -17.07 -18.35
C TYR A 143 -17.42 -17.09 -16.98
N ALA A 144 -17.27 -18.19 -16.22
CA ALA A 144 -17.74 -18.28 -14.85
C ALA A 144 -16.62 -17.95 -13.88
N PHE A 145 -16.90 -17.02 -12.97
CA PHE A 145 -15.95 -16.59 -11.94
C PHE A 145 -16.52 -16.89 -10.55
N GLN A 146 -15.65 -17.30 -9.65
CA GLN A 146 -15.92 -17.33 -8.23
C GLN A 146 -15.25 -16.12 -7.58
N ILE A 147 -16.02 -15.33 -6.85
CA ILE A 147 -15.56 -14.17 -6.10
C ILE A 147 -15.66 -14.50 -4.61
N THR A 148 -14.58 -14.26 -3.87
CA THR A 148 -14.56 -14.44 -2.41
C THR A 148 -14.10 -13.16 -1.74
N THR A 149 -14.77 -12.80 -0.64
CA THR A 149 -14.46 -11.64 0.19
C THR A 149 -14.15 -12.10 1.61
N THR A 150 -12.90 -11.90 2.05
CA THR A 150 -12.41 -12.44 3.32
C THR A 150 -11.55 -11.43 4.08
N LYS A 151 -11.53 -11.56 5.42
CA LYS A 151 -10.57 -10.91 6.30
C LYS A 151 -9.91 -11.96 7.19
N SER A 152 -8.60 -12.13 7.07
CA SER A 152 -7.86 -13.16 7.82
C SER A 152 -8.49 -14.56 7.70
N GLY A 153 -9.00 -14.91 6.51
CA GLY A 153 -9.65 -16.18 6.23
C GLY A 153 -11.13 -16.25 6.61
N PHE A 154 -11.69 -15.26 7.32
CA PHE A 154 -13.11 -15.21 7.66
C PHE A 154 -13.90 -14.51 6.55
N PRO A 155 -15.09 -15.05 6.17
CA PRO A 155 -15.93 -14.46 5.14
C PRO A 155 -16.51 -13.11 5.59
N ILE A 156 -16.54 -12.15 4.68
CA ILE A 156 -17.12 -10.82 4.88
C ILE A 156 -18.34 -10.68 3.96
N PRO A 157 -19.56 -10.49 4.51
CA PRO A 157 -20.74 -10.20 3.70
C PRO A 157 -20.61 -8.87 2.97
N THR A 158 -20.76 -8.89 1.62
CA THR A 158 -20.57 -7.72 0.77
C THR A 158 -21.66 -7.55 -0.26
N TRP A 159 -21.87 -6.30 -0.72
CA TRP A 159 -22.48 -5.96 -1.98
C TRP A 159 -21.38 -5.92 -3.05
N LEU A 160 -21.62 -6.52 -4.19
CA LEU A 160 -20.68 -6.59 -5.30
C LEU A 160 -21.21 -5.80 -6.46
N ARG A 161 -20.32 -5.00 -7.07
CA ARG A 161 -20.52 -4.42 -8.39
C ARG A 161 -19.33 -4.77 -9.24
N THR A 162 -19.59 -5.34 -10.41
CA THR A 162 -18.56 -5.87 -11.29
C THR A 162 -18.67 -5.25 -12.65
N TYR A 163 -17.53 -5.01 -13.28
CA TYR A 163 -17.43 -4.53 -14.65
C TYR A 163 -16.57 -5.50 -15.43
N THR A 164 -17.13 -6.02 -16.53
CA THR A 164 -16.36 -6.78 -17.52
C THR A 164 -16.05 -5.84 -18.67
N ALA A 165 -14.79 -5.60 -18.93
CA ALA A 165 -14.38 -4.69 -19.99
C ALA A 165 -13.41 -5.36 -20.98
N ILE A 166 -13.55 -5.02 -22.27
CA ILE A 166 -12.64 -5.38 -23.35
C ILE A 166 -12.61 -4.21 -24.36
N ASP A 167 -11.46 -3.60 -24.53
CA ASP A 167 -11.26 -2.39 -25.32
C ASP A 167 -12.27 -1.28 -24.93
N THR A 168 -13.25 -0.97 -25.77
CA THR A 168 -14.30 0.04 -25.53
C THR A 168 -15.60 -0.56 -24.98
N TYR A 169 -15.74 -1.87 -25.02
CA TYR A 169 -16.93 -2.56 -24.50
C TYR A 169 -16.85 -2.68 -22.98
N VAL A 170 -17.95 -2.33 -22.31
CA VAL A 170 -18.09 -2.46 -20.84
C VAL A 170 -19.46 -3.01 -20.52
N GLU A 171 -19.51 -4.06 -19.71
CA GLU A 171 -20.74 -4.64 -19.16
C GLU A 171 -20.69 -4.55 -17.63
N GLU A 172 -21.78 -4.10 -17.04
CA GLU A 172 -21.93 -3.97 -15.58
C GLU A 172 -22.86 -5.05 -15.02
N THR A 173 -22.49 -5.63 -13.88
CA THR A 173 -23.33 -6.58 -13.16
C THR A 173 -23.32 -6.25 -11.66
N VAL A 174 -24.51 -6.32 -11.03
CA VAL A 174 -24.67 -6.13 -9.58
C VAL A 174 -25.10 -7.46 -8.98
N SER A 175 -24.41 -7.85 -7.91
CA SER A 175 -24.72 -9.06 -7.15
C SER A 175 -24.43 -8.86 -5.66
N ASP A 176 -24.57 -9.90 -4.87
CA ASP A 176 -24.16 -9.88 -3.46
C ASP A 176 -23.45 -11.17 -3.08
N ALA A 177 -22.69 -11.10 -1.99
CA ALA A 177 -21.97 -12.20 -1.38
C ALA A 177 -22.34 -12.26 0.12
N PRO A 178 -23.52 -12.81 0.48
CA PRO A 178 -24.02 -12.78 1.85
C PRO A 178 -23.16 -13.59 2.83
N ASP A 179 -22.50 -14.60 2.35
CA ASP A 179 -21.56 -15.47 3.09
C ASP A 179 -20.11 -15.29 2.64
N GLY A 180 -19.80 -14.14 2.02
CA GLY A 180 -18.46 -13.83 1.50
C GLY A 180 -18.12 -14.58 0.20
N ARG A 181 -19.11 -15.18 -0.49
CA ARG A 181 -18.95 -15.89 -1.77
C ARG A 181 -20.02 -15.50 -2.75
N SER A 182 -19.65 -15.37 -4.01
CA SER A 182 -20.57 -15.14 -5.12
C SER A 182 -20.03 -15.81 -6.38
N GLU A 183 -20.94 -16.25 -7.23
CA GLU A 183 -20.63 -16.73 -8.58
C GLU A 183 -21.13 -15.70 -9.58
N LEU A 184 -20.30 -15.42 -10.59
CA LEU A 184 -20.58 -14.46 -11.64
C LEU A 184 -20.33 -15.10 -13.00
N ASN A 185 -21.24 -14.87 -13.93
CA ASN A 185 -21.07 -15.23 -15.33
C ASN A 185 -20.92 -13.95 -16.16
N ALA A 186 -19.77 -13.79 -16.83
CA ALA A 186 -19.53 -12.74 -17.79
C ALA A 186 -19.62 -13.32 -19.20
N THR A 187 -20.47 -12.75 -20.07
CA THR A 187 -20.70 -13.24 -21.43
C THR A 187 -20.24 -12.21 -22.44
N LEU A 188 -19.24 -12.57 -23.24
CA LEU A 188 -18.67 -11.71 -24.28
C LEU A 188 -18.98 -12.25 -25.67
N SER A 189 -19.29 -11.35 -26.60
CA SER A 189 -19.49 -11.71 -28.01
C SER A 189 -18.18 -12.19 -28.63
N ASN A 190 -18.21 -13.29 -29.40
CA ASN A 190 -17.05 -13.80 -30.11
C ASN A 190 -16.57 -12.89 -31.26
N SER A 191 -17.30 -11.78 -31.55
CA SER A 191 -16.80 -10.72 -32.42
C SER A 191 -15.74 -9.84 -31.77
N LEU A 192 -15.68 -9.82 -30.42
CA LEU A 192 -14.63 -9.14 -29.65
C LEU A 192 -13.38 -10.03 -29.57
N ASN A 193 -12.22 -9.41 -29.55
CA ASN A 193 -10.95 -10.12 -29.46
C ASN A 193 -9.92 -9.29 -28.69
N GLY A 194 -9.22 -9.91 -27.77
CA GLY A 194 -8.12 -9.27 -27.03
C GLY A 194 -8.12 -9.59 -25.54
N THR A 195 -7.42 -8.76 -24.80
CA THR A 195 -7.35 -8.84 -23.34
C THR A 195 -8.59 -8.24 -22.70
N ALA A 196 -9.33 -9.06 -21.97
CA ALA A 196 -10.47 -8.64 -21.17
C ALA A 196 -10.07 -8.53 -19.68
N ILE A 197 -10.81 -7.72 -18.95
CA ILE A 197 -10.64 -7.52 -17.51
C ILE A 197 -11.99 -7.64 -16.81
N LEU A 198 -12.01 -8.35 -15.69
CA LEU A 198 -13.10 -8.33 -14.72
C LEU A 198 -12.66 -7.50 -13.52
N ILE A 199 -13.32 -6.37 -13.29
CA ILE A 199 -13.10 -5.49 -12.12
C ILE A 199 -14.22 -5.76 -11.13
N VAL A 200 -13.87 -6.01 -9.86
CA VAL A 200 -14.80 -6.32 -8.79
C VAL A 200 -14.65 -5.31 -7.67
N PHE A 201 -15.68 -4.51 -7.47
CA PHE A 201 -15.84 -3.68 -6.28
C PHE A 201 -16.68 -4.44 -5.26
N ALA A 202 -16.19 -4.54 -4.04
CA ALA A 202 -16.87 -5.13 -2.92
C ALA A 202 -17.06 -4.10 -1.81
N GLN A 203 -18.29 -3.89 -1.38
CA GLN A 203 -18.66 -2.99 -0.28
C GLN A 203 -19.18 -3.81 0.88
N ALA A 204 -18.62 -3.66 2.07
CA ALA A 204 -19.03 -4.40 3.24
C ALA A 204 -20.47 -4.02 3.65
N LYS A 205 -21.34 -5.02 3.86
CA LYS A 205 -22.75 -4.77 4.23
C LYS A 205 -22.89 -4.05 5.58
N ALA A 206 -21.95 -4.28 6.50
CA ALA A 206 -21.95 -3.67 7.83
C ALA A 206 -21.51 -2.20 7.84
N CYS A 207 -20.65 -1.78 6.89
CA CYS A 207 -20.12 -0.42 6.84
C CYS A 207 -19.79 -0.04 5.38
N PRO A 208 -20.58 0.82 4.73
CA PRO A 208 -20.40 1.20 3.33
C PRO A 208 -19.06 1.88 3.02
N GLN A 209 -18.41 2.49 4.01
CA GLN A 209 -17.08 3.09 3.84
C GLN A 209 -15.94 2.06 3.76
N VAL A 210 -16.23 0.80 4.15
CA VAL A 210 -15.30 -0.32 4.03
C VAL A 210 -15.49 -0.96 2.68
N MET A 211 -14.56 -0.67 1.77
CA MET A 211 -14.57 -1.14 0.39
C MET A 211 -13.25 -1.78 0.02
N ALA A 212 -13.31 -2.77 -0.86
CA ALA A 212 -12.15 -3.35 -1.49
C ALA A 212 -12.41 -3.50 -2.99
N VAL A 213 -11.35 -3.47 -3.79
CA VAL A 213 -11.41 -3.66 -5.23
C VAL A 213 -10.30 -4.59 -5.65
N ASN A 214 -10.59 -5.44 -6.62
CA ASN A 214 -9.60 -6.25 -7.31
C ASN A 214 -10.00 -6.42 -8.78
N ALA A 215 -9.03 -6.81 -9.61
CA ALA A 215 -9.26 -7.05 -11.02
C ALA A 215 -8.57 -8.33 -11.49
N TYR A 216 -9.17 -8.99 -12.46
CA TYR A 216 -8.68 -10.22 -13.06
C TYR A 216 -8.61 -10.08 -14.58
N LEU A 217 -7.41 -10.25 -15.15
CA LEU A 217 -7.17 -10.21 -16.60
C LEU A 217 -7.35 -11.60 -17.20
N PHE A 218 -7.99 -11.69 -18.36
CA PHE A 218 -8.15 -12.94 -19.10
C PHE A 218 -8.20 -12.72 -20.62
N GLY A 219 -7.76 -13.72 -21.39
CA GLY A 219 -7.80 -13.67 -22.85
C GLY A 219 -9.18 -14.03 -23.38
N HIS A 220 -9.76 -13.16 -24.21
CA HIS A 220 -10.98 -13.44 -24.97
C HIS A 220 -10.66 -13.58 -26.45
N ASN A 221 -10.79 -14.80 -26.99
CA ASN A 221 -10.35 -15.17 -28.35
C ASN A 221 -8.88 -14.79 -28.65
N ALA A 222 -8.07 -14.66 -27.62
CA ALA A 222 -6.66 -14.28 -27.63
C ALA A 222 -5.88 -15.17 -26.65
N ASP A 223 -4.56 -15.08 -26.71
CA ASP A 223 -3.65 -15.73 -25.78
C ASP A 223 -3.85 -15.23 -24.34
N SER A 224 -3.20 -15.91 -23.38
CA SER A 224 -3.17 -15.45 -22.00
C SER A 224 -2.61 -14.03 -21.93
N PRO A 225 -3.25 -13.13 -21.15
CA PRO A 225 -2.79 -11.75 -21.05
C PRO A 225 -1.43 -11.68 -20.34
N GLU A 226 -0.64 -10.69 -20.75
CA GLU A 226 0.57 -10.33 -20.01
C GLU A 226 0.23 -9.80 -18.62
N PRO A 227 1.14 -9.94 -17.65
CA PRO A 227 0.95 -9.38 -16.31
C PRO A 227 0.70 -7.87 -16.34
N ASN A 228 -0.07 -7.38 -15.38
CA ASN A 228 -0.29 -5.95 -15.20
C ASN A 228 1.04 -5.19 -15.03
N HIS A 229 1.15 -3.98 -15.57
CA HIS A 229 2.36 -3.13 -15.58
C HIS A 229 3.53 -3.64 -16.47
N THR A 230 3.25 -4.49 -17.47
CA THR A 230 4.27 -4.94 -18.43
C THR A 230 4.62 -3.85 -19.44
N PHE A 231 3.63 -3.20 -20.04
CA PHE A 231 3.81 -2.25 -21.13
C PHE A 231 3.76 -0.80 -20.69
N LEU A 232 2.99 -0.49 -19.63
CA LEU A 232 2.75 0.86 -19.15
C LEU A 232 3.24 1.08 -17.72
N ARG A 233 3.53 2.33 -17.44
CA ARG A 233 3.61 2.86 -16.08
C ARG A 233 2.46 3.83 -15.87
N LEU A 234 1.51 3.46 -15.03
CA LEU A 234 0.32 4.22 -14.69
C LEU A 234 0.56 5.01 -13.40
N SER A 235 0.50 6.33 -13.49
CA SER A 235 0.85 7.22 -12.38
C SER A 235 -0.25 8.26 -12.14
N PRO A 236 -1.29 7.88 -11.38
CA PRO A 236 -2.34 8.82 -10.98
C PRO A 236 -1.84 9.77 -9.91
N LEU A 237 -2.11 11.07 -10.08
CA LEU A 237 -1.81 12.11 -9.12
C LEU A 237 -2.63 13.37 -9.43
N SER A 238 -3.18 14.03 -8.40
CA SER A 238 -3.92 15.30 -8.52
C SER A 238 -5.02 15.27 -9.59
N TYR A 239 -5.76 14.15 -9.65
CA TYR A 239 -6.81 13.91 -10.65
C TYR A 239 -6.34 13.91 -12.11
N LEU A 240 -5.08 13.61 -12.33
CA LEU A 240 -4.50 13.31 -13.63
C LEU A 240 -3.91 11.89 -13.61
N LEU A 241 -4.12 11.15 -14.68
CA LEU A 241 -3.45 9.87 -14.92
C LEU A 241 -2.35 10.11 -15.94
N ASN A 242 -1.11 10.06 -15.52
CA ASN A 242 0.02 10.01 -16.43
C ASN A 242 0.30 8.56 -16.82
N VAL A 243 0.28 8.30 -18.13
CA VAL A 243 0.54 7.00 -18.73
C VAL A 243 1.85 7.12 -19.50
N SER A 244 2.86 6.38 -19.08
CA SER A 244 4.14 6.32 -19.76
C SER A 244 4.33 4.93 -20.37
N SER A 245 4.52 4.85 -21.69
CA SER A 245 4.84 3.59 -22.35
C SER A 245 6.30 3.23 -22.14
N ARG A 246 6.55 1.93 -21.93
CA ARG A 246 7.92 1.39 -21.79
C ARG A 246 8.59 1.12 -23.13
N ASP A 247 7.78 1.00 -24.20
CA ASP A 247 8.23 0.73 -25.55
C ASP A 247 7.61 1.75 -26.53
N GLN A 248 8.30 2.07 -27.60
CA GLN A 248 7.83 2.97 -28.65
C GLN A 248 6.75 2.32 -29.54
N THR A 249 6.64 1.00 -29.53
CA THR A 249 5.66 0.24 -30.32
C THR A 249 4.29 0.13 -29.66
N VAL A 250 4.13 0.72 -28.47
CA VAL A 250 2.87 0.71 -27.72
C VAL A 250 1.90 1.75 -28.30
N GLU A 251 0.73 1.27 -28.70
CA GLU A 251 -0.40 2.09 -29.14
C GLU A 251 -1.53 2.04 -28.10
N LEU A 252 -1.93 3.22 -27.62
CA LEU A 252 -3.03 3.34 -26.65
C LEU A 252 -4.35 3.49 -27.40
N HIS A 253 -5.37 2.71 -27.00
CA HIS A 253 -6.69 2.73 -27.63
C HIS A 253 -7.71 3.50 -26.82
N SER A 254 -7.83 3.17 -25.53
CA SER A 254 -8.83 3.76 -24.64
C SER A 254 -8.32 3.81 -23.22
N ALA A 255 -8.85 4.76 -22.45
CA ALA A 255 -8.65 4.83 -21.02
C ALA A 255 -9.99 5.01 -20.32
N HIS A 256 -10.23 4.27 -19.25
CA HIS A 256 -11.49 4.25 -18.53
C HIS A 256 -11.25 4.44 -17.04
N VAL A 257 -12.21 5.03 -16.35
CA VAL A 257 -12.30 5.05 -14.89
C VAL A 257 -13.57 4.32 -14.46
N PHE A 258 -13.40 3.49 -13.44
CA PHE A 258 -14.50 2.77 -12.80
C PHE A 258 -14.54 3.16 -11.32
N THR A 259 -15.75 3.32 -10.81
CA THR A 259 -16.07 3.49 -9.40
C THR A 259 -17.04 2.41 -8.97
N TYR A 260 -17.43 2.42 -7.71
CA TYR A 260 -18.49 1.51 -7.27
C TYR A 260 -19.81 1.75 -8.03
N THR A 261 -20.15 2.99 -8.41
CA THR A 261 -21.45 3.33 -9.02
C THR A 261 -21.38 3.64 -10.51
N TYR A 262 -20.24 4.13 -11.00
CA TYR A 262 -20.13 4.69 -12.36
C TYR A 262 -18.90 4.20 -13.10
N HIS A 263 -18.97 4.25 -14.42
CA HIS A 263 -17.80 4.15 -15.29
C HIS A 263 -17.82 5.23 -16.36
N PHE A 264 -16.64 5.72 -16.76
CA PHE A 264 -16.47 6.77 -17.76
C PHE A 264 -15.23 6.51 -18.61
N THR A 265 -15.27 6.92 -19.88
CA THR A 265 -14.05 7.05 -20.68
C THR A 265 -13.31 8.31 -20.23
N LEU A 266 -12.01 8.19 -19.99
CA LEU A 266 -11.18 9.31 -19.58
C LEU A 266 -10.86 10.22 -20.77
N PRO A 267 -11.12 11.53 -20.67
CA PRO A 267 -10.70 12.47 -21.68
C PRO A 267 -9.18 12.67 -21.65
N GLN A 268 -8.57 12.63 -22.81
CA GLN A 268 -7.15 12.91 -23.00
C GLN A 268 -6.86 14.39 -22.77
N ALA A 269 -5.92 14.70 -21.88
CA ALA A 269 -5.53 16.06 -21.54
C ALA A 269 -4.34 16.55 -22.36
N SER A 270 -3.32 15.69 -22.53
CA SER A 270 -2.11 16.02 -23.30
C SER A 270 -1.47 14.78 -23.89
N VAL A 271 -0.68 14.96 -24.96
CA VAL A 271 0.12 13.92 -25.62
C VAL A 271 1.56 14.41 -25.70
N GLY A 272 2.47 13.65 -25.11
CA GLY A 272 3.90 13.85 -25.21
C GLY A 272 4.55 12.72 -26.02
N ASN A 273 5.89 12.73 -26.05
CA ASN A 273 6.65 11.64 -26.62
C ASN A 273 6.68 10.46 -25.63
N GLN A 274 5.97 9.35 -25.91
CA GLN A 274 5.79 8.17 -25.04
C GLN A 274 5.00 8.44 -23.74
N THR A 275 4.35 9.58 -23.61
CA THR A 275 3.53 9.90 -22.44
C THR A 275 2.19 10.46 -22.87
N VAL A 276 1.13 10.02 -22.21
CA VAL A 276 -0.22 10.55 -22.40
C VAL A 276 -0.80 10.87 -21.04
N GLU A 277 -1.43 12.03 -20.90
CA GLU A 277 -2.14 12.39 -19.68
C GLU A 277 -3.65 12.34 -19.92
N TYR A 278 -4.37 11.77 -18.99
CA TYR A 278 -5.84 11.73 -18.96
C TYR A 278 -6.35 12.46 -17.73
N THR A 279 -7.48 13.15 -17.86
CA THR A 279 -8.13 13.81 -16.73
C THR A 279 -9.04 12.82 -16.01
N ILE A 280 -8.82 12.65 -14.69
CA ILE A 280 -9.67 11.86 -13.81
C ILE A 280 -10.80 12.75 -13.28
N PRO A 281 -12.08 12.37 -13.43
CA PRO A 281 -13.19 13.18 -12.92
C PRO A 281 -13.17 13.23 -11.38
N ARG A 282 -13.51 14.40 -10.82
CA ARG A 282 -13.74 14.54 -9.39
C ARG A 282 -15.15 14.11 -9.07
N LEU A 283 -15.26 12.95 -8.46
CA LEU A 283 -16.55 12.38 -8.07
C LEU A 283 -16.80 12.59 -6.58
N SER A 284 -18.04 12.83 -6.21
CA SER A 284 -18.45 12.96 -4.81
C SER A 284 -18.65 11.62 -4.11
N GLU A 285 -18.49 10.52 -4.83
CA GLU A 285 -18.67 9.17 -4.31
C GLU A 285 -17.48 8.74 -3.46
N ALA A 286 -17.78 8.11 -2.32
CA ALA A 286 -16.79 7.43 -1.48
C ALA A 286 -16.47 6.05 -2.08
N SER A 287 -15.62 6.01 -3.08
CA SER A 287 -15.19 4.78 -3.76
C SER A 287 -13.72 4.91 -4.18
N PRO A 288 -12.93 3.84 -4.10
CA PRO A 288 -11.66 3.79 -4.82
C PRO A 288 -11.95 3.87 -6.32
N LEU A 289 -11.08 4.53 -7.06
CA LEU A 289 -11.16 4.53 -8.52
C LEU A 289 -10.27 3.43 -9.08
N VAL A 290 -10.73 2.73 -10.10
CA VAL A 290 -9.91 1.85 -10.95
C VAL A 290 -9.72 2.55 -12.28
N LEU A 291 -8.49 2.76 -12.65
CA LEU A 291 -8.07 3.38 -13.91
C LEU A 291 -7.56 2.27 -14.81
N LEU A 292 -8.21 2.06 -15.96
CA LEU A 292 -7.88 1.04 -16.93
C LEU A 292 -7.41 1.71 -18.21
N VAL A 293 -6.32 1.22 -18.78
CA VAL A 293 -5.80 1.64 -20.10
C VAL A 293 -5.67 0.42 -20.98
N ASN A 294 -6.32 0.47 -22.14
CA ASN A 294 -6.27 -0.58 -23.14
C ASN A 294 -5.39 -0.13 -24.32
N GLY A 295 -4.67 -1.07 -24.89
CA GLY A 295 -3.81 -0.80 -26.04
C GLY A 295 -3.28 -2.06 -26.69
N LYS A 296 -2.31 -1.84 -27.59
CA LYS A 296 -1.56 -2.91 -28.28
C LYS A 296 -0.08 -2.63 -28.26
N ASN A 297 0.71 -3.70 -28.18
CA ASN A 297 2.13 -3.66 -28.49
C ASN A 297 2.38 -4.64 -29.66
N GLY A 298 2.52 -4.11 -30.86
CA GLY A 298 2.50 -4.89 -32.09
C GLY A 298 1.17 -5.65 -32.27
N SER A 299 1.20 -6.98 -32.26
CA SER A 299 -0.01 -7.83 -32.37
C SER A 299 -0.67 -8.16 -31.03
N THR A 300 0.02 -7.90 -29.91
CA THR A 300 -0.44 -8.27 -28.57
C THR A 300 -1.32 -7.18 -27.99
N SER A 301 -2.61 -7.48 -27.75
CA SER A 301 -3.51 -6.59 -27.01
C SER A 301 -3.23 -6.68 -25.52
N PHE A 302 -3.33 -5.57 -24.83
CA PHE A 302 -3.19 -5.52 -23.38
C PHE A 302 -4.26 -4.65 -22.72
N ALA A 303 -4.48 -4.92 -21.43
CA ALA A 303 -5.28 -4.11 -20.53
C ALA A 303 -4.48 -3.95 -19.23
N GLU A 304 -4.10 -2.73 -18.89
CA GLU A 304 -3.35 -2.44 -17.67
C GLU A 304 -4.10 -1.47 -16.79
N TRP A 305 -4.06 -1.71 -15.50
CA TRP A 305 -4.87 -0.98 -14.55
C TRP A 305 -4.11 -0.59 -13.30
N THR A 306 -4.61 0.43 -12.64
CA THR A 306 -4.16 0.86 -11.31
C THR A 306 -5.33 1.44 -10.53
N THR A 307 -5.20 1.54 -9.22
CA THR A 307 -6.16 2.24 -8.38
C THR A 307 -5.76 3.70 -8.14
N TYR A 308 -6.73 4.55 -7.79
CA TYR A 308 -6.47 5.88 -7.28
C TYR A 308 -7.31 6.10 -6.01
N PRO A 309 -6.67 6.28 -4.84
CA PRO A 309 -5.22 6.25 -4.63
C PRO A 309 -4.59 4.89 -4.95
N GLN A 310 -3.28 4.84 -5.26
CA GLN A 310 -2.55 3.61 -5.61
C GLN A 310 -2.34 2.74 -4.36
N LEU A 311 -3.37 1.98 -4.02
CA LEU A 311 -3.40 1.04 -2.90
C LEU A 311 -3.76 -0.38 -3.41
N PRO A 312 -3.25 -1.45 -2.80
CA PRO A 312 -2.37 -1.49 -1.64
C PRO A 312 -0.96 -0.95 -1.92
N LEU A 313 -0.29 -0.48 -0.90
CA LEU A 313 1.13 -0.09 -0.96
C LEU A 313 1.90 -0.64 0.25
N GLU A 314 3.18 -0.88 0.02
CA GLU A 314 4.14 -1.23 1.04
C GLU A 314 5.46 -0.54 0.74
N ILE A 315 5.99 0.20 1.71
CA ILE A 315 7.34 0.73 1.69
C ILE A 315 8.11 -0.10 2.69
N ASP A 316 8.98 -0.95 2.17
CA ASP A 316 9.79 -1.85 2.98
C ASP A 316 11.27 -1.44 2.87
N PRO A 317 11.90 -0.96 3.95
CA PRO A 317 13.32 -1.16 4.10
C PRO A 317 13.49 -2.66 4.43
N ASP A 318 14.43 -3.33 3.79
CA ASP A 318 14.74 -4.74 4.02
C ASP A 318 14.87 -5.06 5.53
N PHE A 319 13.73 -5.33 6.20
CA PHE A 319 13.71 -5.85 7.58
C PHE A 319 14.13 -7.34 7.65
N ASN A 320 14.46 -7.95 6.49
CA ASN A 320 14.79 -9.36 6.39
C ASN A 320 16.15 -9.76 6.98
N ASP A 321 16.95 -8.80 7.45
CA ASP A 321 18.18 -9.13 8.17
C ASP A 321 17.83 -9.69 9.56
N SER A 322 17.71 -11.02 9.61
CA SER A 322 17.32 -11.84 10.76
C SER A 322 18.34 -11.82 11.94
N THR A 323 19.42 -11.06 11.82
CA THR A 323 20.53 -11.09 12.80
C THR A 323 20.41 -10.06 13.92
N ALA A 324 19.57 -9.05 13.80
CA ALA A 324 19.40 -8.07 14.87
C ALA A 324 18.08 -8.31 15.61
N ARG A 325 18.14 -8.75 16.85
CA ARG A 325 17.06 -8.64 17.86
C ARG A 325 16.85 -7.15 18.19
N SER A 326 16.36 -6.39 17.23
CA SER A 326 16.04 -4.99 17.43
C SER A 326 14.60 -4.86 17.89
N ASN A 327 14.34 -3.88 18.76
CA ASN A 327 13.04 -3.51 19.24
C ASN A 327 12.17 -3.05 18.05
N THR A 328 11.40 -3.97 17.51
CA THR A 328 10.46 -3.69 16.42
C THR A 328 9.07 -3.50 17.00
N VAL A 329 8.44 -2.38 16.72
CA VAL A 329 7.07 -2.05 17.14
C VAL A 329 6.22 -1.86 15.92
N ALA A 330 5.15 -2.66 15.80
CA ALA A 330 4.13 -2.50 14.79
C ALA A 330 2.88 -1.86 15.40
N ALA A 331 2.41 -0.77 14.82
CA ALA A 331 1.18 -0.10 15.21
C ALA A 331 0.17 -0.18 14.06
N VAL A 332 -1.08 -0.55 14.38
CA VAL A 332 -2.15 -0.76 13.41
C VAL A 332 -3.22 0.31 13.61
N TYR A 333 -3.57 0.99 12.53
CA TYR A 333 -4.56 2.06 12.52
C TYR A 333 -5.60 1.83 11.42
N VAL A 334 -6.81 2.33 11.65
CA VAL A 334 -7.80 2.51 10.58
C VAL A 334 -7.70 3.95 10.10
N VAL A 335 -7.43 4.11 8.82
CA VAL A 335 -7.25 5.41 8.17
C VAL A 335 -8.27 5.58 7.05
N SER A 336 -8.61 6.83 6.71
CA SER A 336 -9.42 7.12 5.53
C SER A 336 -8.59 7.76 4.43
N VAL A 337 -8.83 7.37 3.18
CA VAL A 337 -8.30 8.03 1.98
C VAL A 337 -9.45 8.19 1.00
N GLY A 338 -9.78 9.43 0.64
CA GLY A 338 -10.92 9.69 -0.24
C GLY A 338 -12.25 9.16 0.30
N SER A 339 -12.47 9.20 1.63
CA SER A 339 -13.67 8.69 2.33
C SER A 339 -13.83 7.17 2.39
N VAL A 340 -12.86 6.40 1.88
CA VAL A 340 -12.80 4.94 2.02
C VAL A 340 -11.86 4.58 3.16
N LEU A 341 -12.21 3.55 3.94
CA LEU A 341 -11.43 3.11 5.09
C LEU A 341 -10.44 2.02 4.69
N TYR A 342 -9.21 2.18 5.16
CA TYR A 342 -8.08 1.28 4.95
C TYR A 342 -7.42 0.92 6.28
N GLN A 343 -6.62 -0.12 6.27
CA GLN A 343 -5.73 -0.46 7.38
C GLN A 343 -4.33 0.05 7.07
N ALA A 344 -3.79 0.88 7.96
CA ALA A 344 -2.40 1.30 7.95
C ALA A 344 -1.64 0.53 9.04
N ILE A 345 -0.55 -0.12 8.66
CA ILE A 345 0.38 -0.79 9.56
C ILE A 345 1.71 -0.04 9.45
N ILE A 346 2.14 0.54 10.55
CA ILE A 346 3.43 1.24 10.63
C ILE A 346 4.32 0.46 11.56
N THR A 347 5.43 -0.01 11.02
CA THR A 347 6.43 -0.76 11.78
C THR A 347 7.68 0.09 11.91
N CYS A 348 8.07 0.39 13.13
CA CYS A 348 9.28 1.13 13.46
C CYS A 348 10.31 0.19 14.11
N ARG A 349 11.57 0.36 13.70
CA ARG A 349 12.71 -0.41 14.22
C ARG A 349 13.86 0.51 14.52
N SER A 350 14.43 0.42 15.72
CA SER A 350 15.68 1.12 16.07
C SER A 350 16.84 0.55 15.24
N VAL A 351 17.57 1.42 14.55
CA VAL A 351 18.82 1.07 13.88
C VAL A 351 19.93 1.16 14.91
N GLN A 352 20.46 0.02 15.34
CA GLN A 352 21.68 0.01 16.17
C GLN A 352 22.84 0.37 15.25
N ASN A 353 23.50 1.50 15.49
CA ASN A 353 24.81 1.73 14.92
C ASN A 353 25.73 0.62 15.48
N ILE A 354 26.11 -0.31 14.63
CA ILE A 354 27.24 -1.18 14.92
C ILE A 354 28.45 -0.24 14.86
N ASP A 355 28.89 0.23 16.03
CA ASP A 355 30.18 0.92 16.15
C ASP A 355 31.24 -0.04 15.59
N VAL A 356 31.79 0.34 14.43
CA VAL A 356 32.92 -0.34 13.79
C VAL A 356 34.21 0.18 14.40
#